data_9fae80d7ebc4b4758338c12384b2f8a2
#
_entry.id   9fae80d7ebc4b4758338c12384b2f8a2
#
_cell.length_a   1.000
_cell.length_b   1.000
_cell.length_c   1.000
_cell.angle_alpha   90.00
_cell.angle_beta   90.00
_cell.angle_gamma   90.00
#
_symmetry.space_group_name_H-M   'P 1'
#
loop_
_entity.id
_entity.type
_entity.pdbx_description
1 polymer ?
#
loop_
_entity_poly.entity_id
_entity_poly.type
_entity_poly.pdbx_seq_one_letter_code
_entity_poly.pdbx_strand_id
1 'polypeptide(L)'
;MDDININETDFNQKIDVSLRAALEATPAERRISDDLSTGSSSDGFWKLIVLYSGSSQTLQEAFPLASFLFLLGNYAIVTILEDNIPKLAALPQIIYIERPRQLFFEIVSARQASCLSAVQENAGDRLTGILISVIDSGIDYAHPDFCNPDGSTRLVALWDQTIPADPSVGRFSPSRYPQGTLFSAEQINAALGADTLQQRLELVPSTDVTGHGTHVAGIAAGNGRASGGRYHGVAPEASLLAIKLGSPDPKGFPNTIELMQAVDFSVRYAIEQAIPLVINLSFGNTYGSHSGTSLLETYLDSVSTLGRINIVVGSGNEGNNGGHA
;
A
#
# COMPACT_ATOMS: atom_id res chain seq x y z
N MET A 1 -25.64 18.58 -26.58
CA MET A 1 -24.66 18.33 -25.48
C MET A 1 -24.61 19.64 -24.76
N ASP A 2 -25.36 19.73 -23.67
CA ASP A 2 -25.43 20.94 -22.88
C ASP A 2 -24.07 21.18 -22.23
N ASP A 3 -23.47 22.34 -22.49
CA ASP A 3 -22.28 22.80 -21.78
C ASP A 3 -22.62 22.86 -20.28
N ILE A 4 -22.11 21.92 -19.51
CA ILE A 4 -22.23 21.96 -18.05
C ILE A 4 -21.47 23.21 -17.63
N ASN A 5 -22.21 24.25 -17.25
CA ASN A 5 -21.64 25.48 -16.70
C ASN A 5 -21.04 25.12 -15.33
N ILE A 6 -19.75 24.71 -15.33
CA ILE A 6 -19.03 24.33 -14.13
C ILE A 6 -18.85 25.60 -13.31
N ASN A 7 -19.48 25.65 -12.14
CA ASN A 7 -19.26 26.74 -11.21
C ASN A 7 -17.80 26.62 -10.70
N GLU A 8 -16.94 27.54 -11.14
CA GLU A 8 -15.51 27.57 -10.85
C GLU A 8 -15.22 27.52 -9.33
N THR A 9 -16.13 28.08 -8.55
CA THR A 9 -16.04 28.04 -7.09
C THR A 9 -16.24 26.62 -6.54
N ASP A 10 -17.18 25.85 -7.07
CA ASP A 10 -17.48 24.47 -6.65
C ASP A 10 -16.35 23.52 -7.08
N PHE A 11 -15.82 23.69 -8.29
CA PHE A 11 -14.65 22.98 -8.79
C PHE A 11 -13.45 23.17 -7.86
N ASN A 12 -13.13 24.41 -7.51
CA ASN A 12 -11.97 24.73 -6.67
C ASN A 12 -12.09 24.21 -5.23
N GLN A 13 -13.30 23.97 -4.72
CA GLN A 13 -13.52 23.41 -3.39
C GLN A 13 -13.38 21.88 -3.32
N LYS A 14 -13.63 21.21 -4.45
CA LYS A 14 -13.59 19.74 -4.52
C LYS A 14 -12.26 19.17 -4.98
N ILE A 15 -11.31 20.00 -5.39
CA ILE A 15 -10.02 19.58 -5.91
C ILE A 15 -8.88 20.02 -4.98
N ASP A 16 -7.99 19.08 -4.68
CA ASP A 16 -6.75 19.36 -3.94
C ASP A 16 -5.93 20.48 -4.63
N VAL A 17 -5.36 21.36 -3.80
CA VAL A 17 -4.56 22.51 -4.28
C VAL A 17 -3.38 22.06 -5.14
N SER A 18 -2.74 20.95 -4.79
CA SER A 18 -1.60 20.43 -5.55
C SER A 18 -2.03 19.83 -6.89
N LEU A 19 -3.22 19.20 -6.97
CA LEU A 19 -3.79 18.76 -8.25
C LEU A 19 -4.12 19.96 -9.14
N ARG A 20 -4.74 21.01 -8.60
CA ARG A 20 -5.03 22.22 -9.34
C ARG A 20 -3.76 22.86 -9.91
N ALA A 21 -2.72 23.04 -9.08
CA ALA A 21 -1.43 23.54 -9.53
C ALA A 21 -0.82 22.69 -10.65
N ALA A 22 -0.95 21.36 -10.55
CA ALA A 22 -0.46 20.44 -11.57
C ALA A 22 -1.26 20.53 -12.88
N LEU A 23 -2.59 20.76 -12.84
CA LEU A 23 -3.43 20.95 -14.02
C LEU A 23 -3.17 22.28 -14.72
N GLU A 24 -2.86 23.34 -13.96
CA GLU A 24 -2.52 24.66 -14.46
C GLU A 24 -1.08 24.73 -15.02
N ALA A 25 -0.20 23.81 -14.62
CA ALA A 25 1.20 23.78 -15.03
C ALA A 25 1.34 23.48 -16.53
N THR A 26 2.28 24.17 -17.17
CA THR A 26 2.64 23.93 -18.57
C THR A 26 3.30 22.56 -18.76
N PRO A 27 3.27 21.96 -19.97
CA PRO A 27 3.98 20.72 -20.25
C PRO A 27 5.49 20.80 -20.01
N ALA A 28 6.09 22.00 -20.06
CA ALA A 28 7.49 22.21 -19.76
C ALA A 28 7.76 22.12 -18.25
N GLU A 29 6.93 22.73 -17.44
CA GLU A 29 7.02 22.68 -15.97
C GLU A 29 6.80 21.25 -15.45
N ARG A 30 5.80 20.53 -15.97
CA ARG A 30 5.56 19.12 -15.61
C ARG A 30 6.75 18.21 -15.96
N ARG A 31 7.53 18.51 -17.02
CA ARG A 31 8.70 17.70 -17.39
C ARG A 31 9.92 17.90 -16.50
N ILE A 32 10.04 19.05 -15.85
CA ILE A 32 11.16 19.36 -14.96
C ILE A 32 10.86 19.13 -13.48
N SER A 33 9.60 18.86 -13.14
CA SER A 33 9.15 18.60 -11.77
C SER A 33 8.41 17.27 -11.71
N ASP A 34 9.05 16.26 -11.13
CA ASP A 34 8.42 14.96 -10.90
C ASP A 34 7.18 15.09 -10.01
N ASP A 35 7.19 16.07 -9.10
CA ASP A 35 6.05 16.33 -8.23
C ASP A 35 4.83 16.78 -9.05
N LEU A 36 4.96 17.68 -10.02
CA LEU A 36 3.85 18.14 -10.87
C LEU A 36 3.33 17.06 -11.84
N SER A 37 4.13 16.03 -12.13
CA SER A 37 3.75 14.95 -13.03
C SER A 37 3.22 13.70 -12.30
N THR A 38 3.35 13.62 -10.98
CA THR A 38 2.90 12.45 -10.20
C THR A 38 1.39 12.21 -10.38
N GLY A 39 1.05 11.04 -10.87
CA GLY A 39 -0.32 10.62 -11.19
C GLY A 39 -0.72 10.84 -12.64
N SER A 40 0.04 11.60 -13.44
CA SER A 40 -0.21 11.77 -14.88
C SER A 40 0.56 10.74 -15.71
N SER A 41 0.01 10.40 -16.87
CA SER A 41 0.67 9.57 -17.88
C SER A 41 0.96 10.39 -19.14
N SER A 42 1.88 9.88 -19.99
CA SER A 42 2.21 10.49 -21.29
C SER A 42 1.01 10.60 -22.24
N ASP A 43 -0.03 9.79 -22.03
CA ASP A 43 -1.22 9.71 -22.87
C ASP A 43 -2.33 10.66 -22.38
N GLY A 44 -2.03 11.56 -21.43
CA GLY A 44 -2.97 12.54 -20.89
C GLY A 44 -3.98 11.96 -19.89
N PHE A 45 -3.77 10.74 -19.40
CA PHE A 45 -4.56 10.20 -18.32
C PHE A 45 -3.97 10.59 -16.96
N TRP A 46 -4.86 10.76 -15.99
CA TRP A 46 -4.53 10.97 -14.59
C TRP A 46 -5.09 9.83 -13.74
N LYS A 47 -4.27 9.36 -12.82
CA LYS A 47 -4.65 8.41 -11.78
C LYS A 47 -4.85 9.19 -10.49
N LEU A 48 -6.08 9.26 -10.01
CA LEU A 48 -6.52 10.14 -8.93
C LEU A 48 -7.16 9.33 -7.80
N ILE A 49 -7.10 9.86 -6.60
CA ILE A 49 -7.83 9.38 -5.43
C ILE A 49 -9.11 10.21 -5.32
N VAL A 50 -10.25 9.55 -5.19
CA VAL A 50 -11.57 10.20 -5.16
C VAL A 50 -12.35 9.72 -3.95
N LEU A 51 -12.86 10.66 -3.19
CA LEU A 51 -13.90 10.44 -2.19
C LEU A 51 -15.25 10.78 -2.80
N TYR A 52 -16.20 9.85 -2.74
CA TYR A 52 -17.50 10.00 -3.36
C TYR A 52 -18.64 9.61 -2.41
N SER A 53 -19.88 9.94 -2.77
CA SER A 53 -21.09 9.50 -2.08
C SER A 53 -22.06 8.83 -3.05
N GLY A 54 -22.92 7.97 -2.55
CA GLY A 54 -23.97 7.31 -3.36
C GLY A 54 -23.45 6.08 -4.13
N SER A 55 -24.03 5.80 -5.30
CA SER A 55 -23.79 4.58 -6.04
C SER A 55 -22.50 4.65 -6.89
N SER A 56 -21.64 3.68 -6.72
CA SER A 56 -20.44 3.47 -7.57
C SER A 56 -20.81 3.18 -9.03
N GLN A 57 -21.94 2.53 -9.27
CA GLN A 57 -22.40 2.21 -10.61
C GLN A 57 -22.73 3.49 -11.42
N THR A 58 -23.38 4.47 -10.78
CA THR A 58 -23.71 5.75 -11.42
C THR A 58 -22.45 6.52 -11.85
N LEU A 59 -21.36 6.47 -11.05
CA LEU A 59 -20.08 7.08 -11.42
C LEU A 59 -19.46 6.38 -12.64
N GLN A 60 -19.50 5.07 -12.67
CA GLN A 60 -18.94 4.26 -13.76
C GLN A 60 -19.70 4.50 -15.07
N GLU A 61 -21.03 4.60 -15.02
CA GLU A 61 -21.88 4.90 -16.17
C GLU A 61 -21.66 6.33 -16.72
N ALA A 62 -21.36 7.30 -15.85
CA ALA A 62 -21.09 8.67 -16.26
C ALA A 62 -19.77 8.84 -17.04
N PHE A 63 -18.79 7.97 -16.82
CA PHE A 63 -17.47 8.00 -17.45
C PHE A 63 -17.06 6.64 -18.00
N PRO A 64 -17.65 6.16 -19.09
CA PRO A 64 -17.40 4.80 -19.62
C PRO A 64 -15.96 4.57 -20.11
N LEU A 65 -15.20 5.64 -20.38
CA LEU A 65 -13.78 5.57 -20.77
C LEU A 65 -12.82 5.69 -19.60
N ALA A 66 -13.31 5.98 -18.39
CA ALA A 66 -12.50 6.01 -17.18
C ALA A 66 -12.48 4.62 -16.52
N SER A 67 -11.37 4.31 -15.88
CA SER A 67 -11.26 3.12 -15.04
C SER A 67 -11.47 3.49 -13.58
N PHE A 68 -12.31 2.72 -12.88
CA PHE A 68 -12.60 2.91 -11.46
C PHE A 68 -12.22 1.66 -10.67
N LEU A 69 -11.39 1.82 -9.64
CA LEU A 69 -11.14 0.82 -8.62
C LEU A 69 -11.78 1.32 -7.31
N PHE A 70 -12.92 0.75 -6.94
CA PHE A 70 -13.62 1.11 -5.71
C PHE A 70 -13.01 0.44 -4.49
N LEU A 71 -12.56 1.24 -3.54
CA LEU A 71 -12.02 0.84 -2.25
C LEU A 71 -13.11 0.82 -1.17
N LEU A 72 -12.75 0.44 0.06
CA LEU A 72 -13.64 0.54 1.22
C LEU A 72 -13.92 2.01 1.58
N GLY A 73 -15.05 2.29 2.25
CA GLY A 73 -15.35 3.61 2.81
C GLY A 73 -15.69 4.70 1.78
N ASN A 74 -16.19 4.35 0.58
CA ASN A 74 -16.54 5.29 -0.49
C ASN A 74 -15.33 6.00 -1.13
N TYR A 75 -14.19 5.38 -1.14
CA TYR A 75 -13.02 5.82 -1.88
C TYR A 75 -12.90 5.10 -3.22
N ALA A 76 -12.33 5.77 -4.20
CA ALA A 76 -12.01 5.17 -5.49
C ALA A 76 -10.67 5.66 -6.02
N ILE A 77 -9.94 4.76 -6.68
CA ILE A 77 -8.85 5.15 -7.57
C ILE A 77 -9.43 5.28 -8.96
N VAL A 78 -9.29 6.45 -9.56
CA VAL A 78 -9.89 6.77 -10.86
C VAL A 78 -8.79 7.10 -11.85
N THR A 79 -8.77 6.38 -12.97
CA THR A 79 -7.90 6.73 -14.11
C THR A 79 -8.79 7.37 -15.18
N ILE A 80 -8.52 8.65 -15.47
CA ILE A 80 -9.40 9.49 -16.30
C ILE A 80 -8.55 10.46 -17.15
N LEU A 81 -9.05 10.81 -18.34
CA LEU A 81 -8.43 11.86 -19.17
C LEU A 81 -8.49 13.22 -18.46
N GLU A 82 -7.42 14.01 -18.59
CA GLU A 82 -7.29 15.36 -17.99
C GLU A 82 -8.50 16.23 -18.25
N ASP A 83 -8.98 16.30 -19.49
CA ASP A 83 -10.14 17.10 -19.91
C ASP A 83 -11.48 16.70 -19.24
N ASN A 84 -11.52 15.52 -18.64
CA ASN A 84 -12.72 15.04 -17.94
C ASN A 84 -12.66 15.25 -16.42
N ILE A 85 -11.53 15.68 -15.86
CA ILE A 85 -11.39 15.96 -14.42
C ILE A 85 -12.38 17.04 -13.96
N PRO A 86 -12.57 18.16 -14.68
CA PRO A 86 -13.59 19.15 -14.31
C PRO A 86 -15.00 18.59 -14.32
N LYS A 87 -15.32 17.73 -15.28
CA LYS A 87 -16.65 17.09 -15.37
C LYS A 87 -16.87 16.09 -14.22
N LEU A 88 -15.83 15.37 -13.83
CA LEU A 88 -15.87 14.48 -12.67
C LEU A 88 -16.15 15.29 -11.40
N ALA A 89 -15.41 16.39 -11.17
CA ALA A 89 -15.59 17.25 -10.00
C ALA A 89 -16.98 17.90 -9.96
N ALA A 90 -17.59 18.18 -11.12
CA ALA A 90 -18.93 18.76 -11.21
C ALA A 90 -20.05 17.79 -10.77
N LEU A 91 -19.80 16.50 -10.68
CA LEU A 91 -20.82 15.55 -10.22
C LEU A 91 -21.16 15.80 -8.74
N PRO A 92 -22.45 15.81 -8.38
CA PRO A 92 -22.87 15.97 -6.99
C PRO A 92 -22.34 14.86 -6.05
N GLN A 93 -22.12 13.68 -6.60
CA GLN A 93 -21.62 12.53 -5.86
C GLN A 93 -20.14 12.67 -5.47
N ILE A 94 -19.37 13.50 -6.16
CA ILE A 94 -17.95 13.71 -5.85
C ILE A 94 -17.83 14.68 -4.69
N ILE A 95 -17.16 14.23 -3.64
CA ILE A 95 -16.90 15.00 -2.42
C ILE A 95 -15.53 15.68 -2.55
N TYR A 96 -14.49 14.90 -2.92
CA TYR A 96 -13.14 15.43 -3.05
C TYR A 96 -12.29 14.60 -4.01
N ILE A 97 -11.34 15.25 -4.68
CA ILE A 97 -10.39 14.65 -5.63
C ILE A 97 -8.98 15.08 -5.23
N GLU A 98 -8.11 14.09 -5.04
CA GLU A 98 -6.72 14.31 -4.69
C GLU A 98 -5.80 13.56 -5.66
N ARG A 99 -4.65 14.15 -6.00
CA ARG A 99 -3.60 13.43 -6.73
C ARG A 99 -2.78 12.55 -5.78
N PRO A 100 -2.16 11.48 -6.28
CA PRO A 100 -1.27 10.66 -5.47
C PRO A 100 -0.02 11.44 -5.05
N ARG A 101 0.58 11.02 -3.94
CA ARG A 101 1.85 11.55 -3.44
C ARG A 101 2.89 10.44 -3.39
N GLN A 102 4.15 10.78 -3.66
CA GLN A 102 5.27 9.85 -3.56
C GLN A 102 5.53 9.47 -2.09
N LEU A 103 6.00 8.25 -1.88
CA LEU A 103 6.32 7.69 -0.56
C LEU A 103 7.79 7.27 -0.53
N PHE A 104 8.44 7.45 0.62
CA PHE A 104 9.83 7.09 0.84
C PHE A 104 9.94 6.14 2.05
N PHE A 105 10.85 5.15 1.97
CA PHE A 105 11.09 4.23 3.07
C PHE A 105 11.91 4.88 4.18
N GLU A 106 11.54 4.58 5.43
CA GLU A 106 12.17 5.13 6.63
C GLU A 106 12.87 4.02 7.42
N ILE A 107 14.07 4.28 7.98
CA ILE A 107 14.88 3.32 8.75
C ILE A 107 14.91 3.72 10.22
N VAL A 108 14.46 2.87 11.15
CA VAL A 108 14.39 3.16 12.59
C VAL A 108 15.04 2.10 13.48
N SER A 109 15.68 2.55 14.57
CA SER A 109 16.21 1.73 15.68
C SER A 109 15.39 1.99 16.97
N ALA A 110 14.34 1.20 17.25
CA ALA A 110 13.40 1.48 18.35
C ALA A 110 13.19 0.33 19.36
N ARG A 111 14.02 -0.71 19.41
CA ARG A 111 13.75 -1.94 20.18
C ARG A 111 13.80 -1.82 21.71
N GLN A 112 14.53 -0.86 22.28
CA GLN A 112 14.73 -0.75 23.73
C GLN A 112 13.72 0.15 24.46
N ALA A 113 13.00 1.01 23.74
CA ALA A 113 12.13 2.02 24.34
C ALA A 113 10.71 1.51 24.68
N SER A 114 10.30 0.34 24.20
CA SER A 114 8.88 -0.06 24.19
C SER A 114 8.47 -1.14 25.20
N CYS A 115 9.31 -1.49 26.19
CA CYS A 115 8.99 -2.47 27.26
C CYS A 115 8.45 -3.83 26.77
N LEU A 116 8.85 -4.30 25.59
CA LEU A 116 8.29 -5.47 24.93
C LEU A 116 8.57 -6.79 25.66
N SER A 117 9.69 -6.89 26.39
CA SER A 117 10.07 -8.12 27.11
C SER A 117 9.01 -8.55 28.13
N ALA A 118 8.43 -7.59 28.86
CA ALA A 118 7.40 -7.88 29.86
C ALA A 118 6.07 -8.35 29.24
N VAL A 119 5.74 -7.92 28.03
CA VAL A 119 4.53 -8.35 27.31
C VAL A 119 4.71 -9.78 26.79
N GLN A 120 5.90 -10.11 26.26
CA GLN A 120 6.20 -11.46 25.74
C GLN A 120 6.26 -12.52 26.86
N GLU A 121 6.85 -12.19 28.00
CA GLU A 121 6.91 -13.09 29.18
C GLU A 121 5.51 -13.37 29.76
N ASN A 122 4.58 -12.43 29.68
CA ASN A 122 3.23 -12.56 30.22
C ASN A 122 2.19 -13.03 29.21
N ALA A 123 2.42 -12.85 27.90
CA ALA A 123 1.43 -13.19 26.86
C ALA A 123 1.53 -14.66 26.44
N GLY A 124 2.68 -15.33 26.63
CA GLY A 124 2.89 -16.71 26.17
C GLY A 124 2.50 -16.88 24.69
N ASP A 125 1.94 -18.03 24.33
CA ASP A 125 1.47 -18.37 22.97
C ASP A 125 0.23 -17.58 22.52
N ARG A 126 -0.15 -16.50 23.20
CA ARG A 126 -1.40 -15.75 22.96
C ARG A 126 -1.35 -14.82 21.74
N LEU A 127 -0.21 -14.74 21.07
CA LEU A 127 -0.05 -13.96 19.83
C LEU A 127 -0.30 -14.80 18.56
N THR A 128 -0.78 -16.04 18.72
CA THR A 128 -1.29 -16.87 17.62
C THR A 128 -2.62 -16.33 17.09
N GLY A 129 -2.93 -16.59 15.81
CA GLY A 129 -4.20 -16.19 15.19
C GLY A 129 -4.32 -14.69 14.89
N ILE A 130 -3.20 -13.98 14.83
CA ILE A 130 -3.09 -12.58 14.42
C ILE A 130 -2.39 -12.54 13.05
N LEU A 131 -2.87 -11.68 12.16
CA LEU A 131 -2.20 -11.37 10.91
C LEU A 131 -1.43 -10.06 11.05
N ILE A 132 -0.15 -10.10 10.70
CA ILE A 132 0.66 -8.89 10.54
C ILE A 132 0.88 -8.66 9.05
N SER A 133 0.37 -7.54 8.54
CA SER A 133 0.63 -7.08 7.18
C SER A 133 1.81 -6.11 7.21
N VAL A 134 2.88 -6.45 6.51
CA VAL A 134 4.05 -5.58 6.31
C VAL A 134 3.98 -5.04 4.89
N ILE A 135 3.68 -3.75 4.76
CA ILE A 135 3.62 -3.02 3.50
C ILE A 135 4.93 -2.23 3.41
N ASP A 136 5.87 -2.69 2.57
CA ASP A 136 7.24 -2.17 2.60
C ASP A 136 7.98 -2.43 1.25
N SER A 137 9.31 -2.38 1.26
CA SER A 137 10.19 -2.62 0.10
C SER A 137 10.22 -4.07 -0.41
N GLY A 138 9.56 -4.99 0.30
CA GLY A 138 9.55 -6.43 0.03
C GLY A 138 9.89 -7.25 1.26
N ILE A 139 10.15 -8.53 1.06
CA ILE A 139 10.58 -9.46 2.10
C ILE A 139 11.47 -10.55 1.49
N ASP A 140 12.55 -10.91 2.18
CA ASP A 140 13.23 -12.19 1.93
C ASP A 140 12.39 -13.32 2.52
N TYR A 141 11.43 -13.80 1.74
CA TYR A 141 10.51 -14.86 2.18
C TYR A 141 11.20 -16.19 2.51
N ALA A 142 12.47 -16.35 2.09
CA ALA A 142 13.27 -17.55 2.38
C ALA A 142 14.07 -17.44 3.69
N HIS A 143 14.06 -16.28 4.34
CA HIS A 143 14.75 -16.11 5.61
C HIS A 143 14.17 -17.06 6.67
N PRO A 144 15.00 -17.80 7.43
CA PRO A 144 14.54 -18.81 8.39
C PRO A 144 13.52 -18.29 9.40
N ASP A 145 13.57 -17.01 9.76
CA ASP A 145 12.67 -16.39 10.72
C ASP A 145 11.24 -16.23 10.22
N PHE A 146 11.01 -16.40 8.91
CA PHE A 146 9.67 -16.38 8.30
C PHE A 146 9.18 -17.77 7.89
N CYS A 147 9.89 -18.82 8.31
CA CYS A 147 9.52 -20.21 8.08
C CYS A 147 9.14 -20.91 9.38
N ASN A 148 8.20 -21.84 9.30
CA ASN A 148 7.84 -22.76 10.36
C ASN A 148 8.97 -23.77 10.64
N PRO A 149 8.94 -24.52 11.78
CA PRO A 149 9.93 -25.55 12.07
C PRO A 149 10.02 -26.66 11.02
N ASP A 150 8.95 -26.95 10.29
CA ASP A 150 8.90 -27.92 9.20
C ASP A 150 9.44 -27.38 7.86
N GLY A 151 9.86 -26.11 7.83
CA GLY A 151 10.37 -25.44 6.64
C GLY A 151 9.29 -24.76 5.78
N SER A 152 8.01 -24.93 6.09
CA SER A 152 6.94 -24.22 5.39
C SER A 152 6.93 -22.73 5.73
N THR A 153 6.37 -21.92 4.82
CA THR A 153 6.29 -20.48 5.04
C THR A 153 5.27 -20.09 6.11
N ARG A 154 5.54 -19.01 6.83
CA ARG A 154 4.58 -18.29 7.70
C ARG A 154 3.83 -17.21 6.95
N LEU A 155 4.23 -16.92 5.71
CA LEU A 155 3.50 -15.97 4.87
C LEU A 155 2.23 -16.62 4.34
N VAL A 156 1.09 -16.00 4.62
CA VAL A 156 -0.20 -16.40 4.04
C VAL A 156 -0.29 -16.00 2.57
N ALA A 157 0.35 -14.88 2.21
CA ALA A 157 0.51 -14.44 0.83
C ALA A 157 1.63 -13.38 0.73
N LEU A 158 2.14 -13.19 -0.49
CA LEU A 158 3.08 -12.13 -0.86
C LEU A 158 2.54 -11.45 -2.12
N TRP A 159 2.17 -10.17 -2.00
CA TRP A 159 1.79 -9.37 -3.16
C TRP A 159 2.94 -8.43 -3.54
N ASP A 160 3.57 -8.69 -4.67
CA ASP A 160 4.60 -7.82 -5.22
C ASP A 160 3.97 -6.91 -6.29
N GLN A 161 3.79 -5.64 -5.95
CA GLN A 161 3.19 -4.65 -6.86
C GLN A 161 4.11 -4.25 -8.02
N THR A 162 5.40 -4.61 -7.94
CA THR A 162 6.40 -4.27 -8.97
C THR A 162 6.51 -5.31 -10.09
N ILE A 163 6.01 -6.52 -9.86
CA ILE A 163 6.06 -7.61 -10.84
C ILE A 163 4.76 -7.65 -11.65
N PRO A 164 4.78 -7.38 -12.96
CA PRO A 164 3.58 -7.47 -13.78
C PRO A 164 2.96 -8.89 -13.73
N ALA A 165 1.63 -8.96 -13.74
CA ALA A 165 0.95 -10.21 -13.93
C ALA A 165 1.27 -10.80 -15.31
N ASP A 166 1.49 -12.11 -15.35
CA ASP A 166 1.70 -12.88 -16.58
C ASP A 166 0.99 -14.24 -16.45
N PRO A 167 -0.24 -14.36 -16.93
CA PRO A 167 -0.99 -15.60 -16.85
C PRO A 167 -0.31 -16.79 -17.57
N SER A 168 0.56 -16.53 -18.53
CA SER A 168 1.27 -17.59 -19.27
C SER A 168 2.23 -18.39 -18.40
N VAL A 169 2.71 -17.78 -17.32
CA VAL A 169 3.58 -18.41 -16.31
C VAL A 169 2.91 -18.53 -14.94
N GLY A 170 1.59 -18.41 -14.87
CA GLY A 170 0.81 -18.60 -13.65
C GLY A 170 0.90 -17.42 -12.65
N ARG A 171 1.24 -16.22 -13.12
CA ARG A 171 1.32 -15.01 -12.31
C ARG A 171 0.07 -14.17 -12.48
N PHE A 172 -0.69 -14.00 -11.41
CA PHE A 172 -1.97 -13.29 -11.43
C PHE A 172 -1.94 -12.13 -10.43
N SER A 173 -2.56 -11.03 -10.81
CA SER A 173 -2.87 -9.95 -9.86
C SER A 173 -3.96 -10.40 -8.89
N PRO A 174 -4.03 -9.82 -7.69
CA PRO A 174 -5.19 -10.03 -6.83
C PRO A 174 -6.48 -9.61 -7.56
N SER A 175 -7.57 -10.33 -7.35
CA SER A 175 -8.77 -10.26 -8.21
C SER A 175 -9.38 -8.87 -8.41
N ARG A 176 -9.15 -7.94 -7.48
CA ARG A 176 -9.68 -6.57 -7.51
C ARG A 176 -8.67 -5.53 -8.01
N TYR A 177 -7.38 -5.85 -7.94
CA TYR A 177 -6.31 -4.88 -8.17
C TYR A 177 -5.62 -5.17 -9.50
N PRO A 178 -5.48 -4.17 -10.39
CA PRO A 178 -5.01 -4.42 -11.74
C PRO A 178 -3.50 -4.57 -11.88
N GLN A 179 -2.75 -4.43 -10.77
CA GLN A 179 -1.28 -4.41 -10.82
C GLN A 179 -0.64 -5.42 -9.89
N GLY A 180 0.61 -5.74 -10.21
CA GLY A 180 1.43 -6.63 -9.41
C GLY A 180 1.08 -8.10 -9.58
N THR A 181 1.81 -8.95 -8.87
CA THR A 181 1.58 -10.39 -8.81
C THR A 181 1.37 -10.82 -7.37
N LEU A 182 0.33 -11.61 -7.12
CA LEU A 182 0.05 -12.24 -5.83
C LEU A 182 0.60 -13.67 -5.84
N PHE A 183 1.44 -13.98 -4.88
CA PHE A 183 1.95 -15.33 -4.63
C PHE A 183 1.28 -15.91 -3.38
N SER A 184 0.67 -17.07 -3.53
CA SER A 184 0.05 -17.79 -2.41
C SER A 184 1.09 -18.51 -1.54
N ALA A 185 0.69 -18.94 -0.34
CA ALA A 185 1.53 -19.75 0.53
C ALA A 185 2.02 -21.04 -0.16
N GLU A 186 1.20 -21.67 -1.00
CA GLU A 186 1.55 -22.85 -1.77
C GLU A 186 2.66 -22.56 -2.77
N GLN A 187 2.59 -21.44 -3.49
CA GLN A 187 3.63 -21.04 -4.44
C GLN A 187 4.93 -20.70 -3.72
N ILE A 188 4.84 -20.01 -2.56
CA ILE A 188 6.01 -19.71 -1.72
C ILE A 188 6.64 -21.01 -1.21
N ASN A 189 5.84 -21.95 -0.73
CA ASN A 189 6.34 -23.25 -0.28
C ASN A 189 7.01 -24.05 -1.41
N ALA A 190 6.44 -24.02 -2.60
CA ALA A 190 7.06 -24.63 -3.78
C ALA A 190 8.42 -23.99 -4.09
N ALA A 191 8.52 -22.66 -3.99
CA ALA A 191 9.77 -21.93 -4.17
C ALA A 191 10.80 -22.27 -3.05
N LEU A 192 10.37 -22.40 -1.81
CA LEU A 192 11.24 -22.81 -0.68
C LEU A 192 11.77 -24.22 -0.84
N GLY A 193 11.03 -25.12 -1.47
CA GLY A 193 11.44 -26.50 -1.79
C GLY A 193 12.36 -26.61 -3.01
N ALA A 194 12.67 -25.53 -3.71
CA ALA A 194 13.54 -25.56 -4.88
C ALA A 194 15.03 -25.76 -4.48
N ASP A 195 15.75 -26.57 -5.27
CA ASP A 195 17.14 -26.94 -5.00
C ASP A 195 18.12 -25.77 -5.17
N THR A 196 17.78 -24.81 -6.04
CA THR A 196 18.66 -23.67 -6.37
C THR A 196 17.95 -22.34 -6.23
N LEU A 197 18.72 -21.26 -5.97
CA LEU A 197 18.21 -19.89 -5.96
C LEU A 197 17.54 -19.53 -7.30
N GLN A 198 18.10 -19.97 -8.41
CA GLN A 198 17.53 -19.71 -9.72
C GLN A 198 16.12 -20.29 -9.86
N GLN A 199 15.93 -21.57 -9.54
CA GLN A 199 14.63 -22.23 -9.55
C GLN A 199 13.63 -21.55 -8.60
N ARG A 200 14.10 -21.13 -7.42
CA ARG A 200 13.30 -20.39 -6.45
C ARG A 200 12.79 -19.06 -7.06
N LEU A 201 13.66 -18.31 -7.69
CA LEU A 201 13.30 -17.03 -8.33
C LEU A 201 12.49 -17.20 -9.64
N GLU A 202 12.55 -18.35 -10.29
CA GLU A 202 11.64 -18.67 -11.41
C GLU A 202 10.18 -18.82 -10.93
N LEU A 203 9.99 -19.43 -9.74
CA LEU A 203 8.68 -19.62 -9.13
C LEU A 203 8.15 -18.33 -8.47
N VAL A 204 8.97 -17.72 -7.60
CA VAL A 204 8.61 -16.50 -6.86
C VAL A 204 9.76 -15.49 -6.98
N PRO A 205 9.78 -14.65 -8.02
CA PRO A 205 10.87 -13.70 -8.31
C PRO A 205 10.89 -12.47 -7.42
N SER A 206 10.00 -12.38 -6.44
CA SER A 206 9.98 -11.25 -5.50
C SER A 206 11.21 -11.25 -4.61
N THR A 207 11.85 -10.09 -4.50
CA THR A 207 13.04 -9.87 -3.68
C THR A 207 12.95 -8.55 -2.94
N ASP A 208 13.57 -8.47 -1.77
CA ASP A 208 13.77 -7.22 -1.04
C ASP A 208 15.19 -6.70 -1.27
N VAL A 209 15.34 -5.83 -2.28
CA VAL A 209 16.67 -5.31 -2.68
C VAL A 209 17.28 -4.41 -1.61
N THR A 210 16.47 -3.66 -0.88
CA THR A 210 16.95 -2.75 0.16
C THR A 210 17.17 -3.44 1.51
N GLY A 211 16.50 -4.56 1.73
CA GLY A 211 16.47 -5.28 3.00
C GLY A 211 15.61 -4.60 4.08
N HIS A 212 14.98 -3.44 3.77
CA HIS A 212 14.22 -2.68 4.75
C HIS A 212 12.98 -3.44 5.21
N GLY A 213 12.13 -3.89 4.29
CA GLY A 213 10.93 -4.63 4.64
C GLY A 213 11.20 -5.97 5.34
N THR A 214 12.29 -6.65 4.95
CA THR A 214 12.76 -7.86 5.64
C THR A 214 13.14 -7.57 7.10
N HIS A 215 13.85 -6.47 7.34
CA HIS A 215 14.24 -6.03 8.67
C HIS A 215 13.01 -5.65 9.52
N VAL A 216 12.10 -4.88 8.95
CA VAL A 216 10.84 -4.48 9.58
C VAL A 216 10.01 -5.71 9.96
N ALA A 217 9.83 -6.64 9.02
CA ALA A 217 9.11 -7.90 9.26
C ALA A 217 9.78 -8.74 10.35
N GLY A 218 11.11 -8.77 10.38
CA GLY A 218 11.89 -9.47 11.42
C GLY A 218 11.65 -8.90 12.81
N ILE A 219 11.63 -7.57 12.95
CA ILE A 219 11.32 -6.88 14.22
C ILE A 219 9.87 -7.12 14.64
N ALA A 220 8.92 -7.07 13.70
CA ALA A 220 7.52 -7.27 14.00
C ALA A 220 7.20 -8.73 14.36
N ALA A 221 7.70 -9.70 13.58
CA ALA A 221 7.21 -11.07 13.63
C ALA A 221 8.26 -12.17 13.34
N GLY A 222 9.53 -11.85 13.29
CA GLY A 222 10.58 -12.88 13.14
C GLY A 222 10.53 -13.88 14.30
N ASN A 223 10.62 -15.19 14.01
CA ASN A 223 10.58 -16.23 15.07
C ASN A 223 11.96 -16.56 15.67
N GLY A 224 13.02 -15.89 15.19
CA GLY A 224 14.36 -16.02 15.74
C GLY A 224 15.11 -17.30 15.34
N ARG A 225 14.60 -18.10 14.40
CA ARG A 225 15.23 -19.38 14.01
C ARG A 225 16.65 -19.22 13.48
N ALA A 226 16.91 -18.14 12.72
CA ALA A 226 18.26 -17.84 12.23
C ALA A 226 19.28 -17.62 13.35
N SER A 227 18.82 -17.21 14.53
CA SER A 227 19.65 -16.92 15.70
C SER A 227 19.56 -17.98 16.81
N GLY A 228 18.92 -19.12 16.54
CA GLY A 228 18.64 -20.15 17.55
C GLY A 228 17.71 -19.67 18.66
N GLY A 229 16.76 -18.77 18.34
CA GLY A 229 15.77 -18.20 19.26
C GLY A 229 16.24 -16.96 20.02
N ARG A 230 17.49 -16.52 19.79
CA ARG A 230 18.06 -15.37 20.54
C ARG A 230 17.46 -14.01 20.14
N TYR A 231 17.19 -13.83 18.85
CA TYR A 231 16.66 -12.58 18.30
C TYR A 231 15.34 -12.87 17.60
N HIS A 232 14.24 -12.74 18.31
CA HIS A 232 12.89 -12.86 17.76
C HIS A 232 12.17 -11.53 17.77
N GLY A 233 11.14 -11.39 16.93
CA GLY A 233 10.28 -10.22 16.84
C GLY A 233 9.28 -10.12 17.99
N VAL A 234 8.38 -9.16 17.89
CA VAL A 234 7.34 -8.87 18.88
C VAL A 234 6.29 -9.99 18.92
N ALA A 235 5.86 -10.47 17.75
CA ALA A 235 4.82 -11.48 17.57
C ALA A 235 5.34 -12.68 16.75
N PRO A 236 6.25 -13.53 17.33
CA PRO A 236 6.94 -14.59 16.59
C PRO A 236 6.00 -15.69 16.06
N GLU A 237 4.79 -15.82 16.60
CA GLU A 237 3.78 -16.82 16.20
C GLU A 237 2.70 -16.23 15.25
N ALA A 238 2.74 -14.94 14.92
CA ALA A 238 1.80 -14.33 14.01
C ALA A 238 1.96 -14.84 12.57
N SER A 239 0.86 -14.91 11.83
CA SER A 239 0.88 -15.08 10.38
C SER A 239 1.31 -13.78 9.70
N LEU A 240 1.98 -13.88 8.56
CA LEU A 240 2.49 -12.74 7.82
C LEU A 240 1.78 -12.56 6.48
N LEU A 241 1.39 -11.35 6.18
CA LEU A 241 1.02 -10.90 4.84
C LEU A 241 2.08 -9.88 4.40
N ALA A 242 2.82 -10.18 3.36
CA ALA A 242 3.83 -9.26 2.85
C ALA A 242 3.32 -8.56 1.59
N ILE A 243 3.47 -7.25 1.53
CA ILE A 243 3.16 -6.47 0.34
C ILE A 243 4.38 -5.63 -0.01
N LYS A 244 4.99 -5.94 -1.15
CA LYS A 244 6.04 -5.12 -1.72
C LYS A 244 5.40 -3.95 -2.46
N LEU A 245 5.57 -2.78 -1.88
CA LEU A 245 5.01 -1.54 -2.39
C LEU A 245 5.78 -1.08 -3.63
N GLY A 246 5.08 -0.67 -4.67
CA GLY A 246 5.71 -0.13 -5.86
C GLY A 246 4.81 -0.13 -7.08
N SER A 247 5.41 0.22 -8.21
CA SER A 247 4.79 0.22 -9.52
C SER A 247 5.59 -0.66 -10.47
N PRO A 248 4.97 -1.32 -11.46
CA PRO A 248 5.67 -1.99 -12.54
C PRO A 248 6.50 -1.03 -13.43
N ASP A 249 6.23 0.28 -13.37
CA ASP A 249 7.04 1.28 -14.05
C ASP A 249 8.42 1.41 -13.37
N PRO A 250 9.53 1.13 -14.06
CA PRO A 250 10.88 1.20 -13.48
C PRO A 250 11.28 2.59 -12.97
N LYS A 251 10.59 3.64 -13.42
CA LYS A 251 10.80 5.03 -12.99
C LYS A 251 9.83 5.47 -11.89
N GLY A 252 8.83 4.63 -11.56
CA GLY A 252 7.79 4.94 -10.60
C GLY A 252 8.27 4.68 -9.17
N PHE A 253 8.34 5.73 -8.37
CA PHE A 253 8.38 5.58 -6.91
C PHE A 253 6.99 5.14 -6.42
N PRO A 254 6.92 4.35 -5.34
CA PRO A 254 5.64 4.06 -4.70
C PRO A 254 4.96 5.38 -4.28
N ASN A 255 3.65 5.42 -4.44
CA ASN A 255 2.85 6.58 -4.07
C ASN A 255 1.61 6.16 -3.26
N THR A 256 0.81 7.12 -2.85
CA THR A 256 -0.34 6.89 -1.98
C THR A 256 -1.43 6.01 -2.61
N ILE A 257 -1.47 5.87 -3.93
CA ILE A 257 -2.41 4.96 -4.61
C ILE A 257 -2.03 3.50 -4.35
N GLU A 258 -0.77 3.13 -4.58
CA GLU A 258 -0.26 1.79 -4.32
C GLU A 258 -0.45 1.42 -2.84
N LEU A 259 -0.21 2.40 -1.94
CA LEU A 259 -0.42 2.21 -0.51
C LEU A 259 -1.90 1.98 -0.16
N MET A 260 -2.81 2.80 -0.67
CA MET A 260 -4.26 2.61 -0.40
C MET A 260 -4.75 1.26 -0.90
N GLN A 261 -4.27 0.81 -2.06
CA GLN A 261 -4.59 -0.52 -2.59
C GLN A 261 -4.04 -1.64 -1.68
N ALA A 262 -2.81 -1.48 -1.17
CA ALA A 262 -2.18 -2.44 -0.26
C ALA A 262 -2.93 -2.55 1.08
N VAL A 263 -3.34 -1.41 1.63
CA VAL A 263 -4.16 -1.36 2.84
C VAL A 263 -5.52 -2.00 2.61
N ASP A 264 -6.22 -1.63 1.52
CA ASP A 264 -7.53 -2.21 1.16
C ASP A 264 -7.44 -3.74 1.00
N PHE A 265 -6.41 -4.24 0.32
CA PHE A 265 -6.17 -5.68 0.17
C PHE A 265 -5.96 -6.36 1.53
N SER A 266 -5.11 -5.81 2.38
CA SER A 266 -4.83 -6.36 3.73
C SER A 266 -6.09 -6.45 4.59
N VAL A 267 -6.89 -5.38 4.58
CA VAL A 267 -8.14 -5.29 5.34
C VAL A 267 -9.16 -6.30 4.83
N ARG A 268 -9.36 -6.38 3.51
CA ARG A 268 -10.28 -7.36 2.91
C ARG A 268 -9.86 -8.79 3.20
N TYR A 269 -8.56 -9.07 3.06
CA TYR A 269 -8.02 -10.39 3.39
C TYR A 269 -8.33 -10.77 4.84
N ALA A 270 -8.07 -9.88 5.79
CA ALA A 270 -8.34 -10.13 7.20
C ALA A 270 -9.85 -10.32 7.51
N ILE A 271 -10.71 -9.54 6.86
CA ILE A 271 -12.18 -9.67 6.98
C ILE A 271 -12.64 -11.03 6.42
N GLU A 272 -12.17 -11.41 5.23
CA GLU A 272 -12.52 -12.68 4.59
C GLU A 272 -12.07 -13.89 5.42
N GLN A 273 -10.90 -13.79 6.07
CA GLN A 273 -10.38 -14.83 6.96
C GLN A 273 -10.89 -14.74 8.40
N ALA A 274 -11.67 -13.70 8.75
CA ALA A 274 -12.18 -13.42 10.09
C ALA A 274 -11.08 -13.34 11.17
N ILE A 275 -9.89 -12.82 10.84
CA ILE A 275 -8.72 -12.72 11.73
C ILE A 275 -8.39 -11.27 12.09
N PRO A 276 -7.88 -10.99 13.31
CA PRO A 276 -7.35 -9.67 13.67
C PRO A 276 -6.14 -9.29 12.79
N LEU A 277 -6.05 -8.00 12.44
CA LEU A 277 -5.03 -7.47 11.56
C LEU A 277 -4.25 -6.34 12.24
N VAL A 278 -2.93 -6.41 12.11
CA VAL A 278 -2.04 -5.25 12.35
C VAL A 278 -1.34 -4.93 11.04
N ILE A 279 -1.49 -3.71 10.56
CA ILE A 279 -0.77 -3.20 9.37
C ILE A 279 0.40 -2.37 9.86
N ASN A 280 1.60 -2.68 9.38
CA ASN A 280 2.80 -1.89 9.61
C ASN A 280 3.16 -1.07 8.37
N LEU A 281 3.28 0.26 8.56
CA LEU A 281 3.68 1.22 7.55
C LEU A 281 4.95 1.92 8.05
N SER A 282 6.12 1.46 7.58
CA SER A 282 7.43 2.01 7.96
C SER A 282 8.02 2.86 6.84
N PHE A 283 7.19 3.72 6.27
CA PHE A 283 7.55 4.69 5.24
C PHE A 283 6.56 5.85 5.29
N GLY A 284 6.91 6.96 4.67
CA GLY A 284 6.06 8.14 4.64
C GLY A 284 6.66 9.24 3.78
N ASN A 285 6.08 10.42 3.90
CA ASN A 285 6.61 11.65 3.37
C ASN A 285 6.25 12.80 4.32
N THR A 286 6.95 13.92 4.17
CA THR A 286 6.71 15.15 4.94
C THR A 286 5.83 16.14 4.17
N TYR A 287 5.20 15.73 3.09
CA TYR A 287 4.35 16.59 2.24
C TYR A 287 2.91 16.59 2.76
N GLY A 288 2.28 17.74 2.71
CA GLY A 288 0.87 17.91 3.01
C GLY A 288 0.60 18.90 4.11
N SER A 289 -0.66 18.97 4.52
CA SER A 289 -1.13 19.95 5.51
C SER A 289 -0.78 19.59 6.95
N HIS A 290 -0.32 18.38 7.23
CA HIS A 290 -0.08 17.83 8.57
C HIS A 290 -1.31 17.95 9.51
N SER A 291 -2.51 17.99 8.93
CA SER A 291 -3.77 18.20 9.65
C SER A 291 -4.63 16.94 9.79
N GLY A 292 -4.16 15.81 9.27
CA GLY A 292 -4.94 14.57 9.26
C GLY A 292 -6.12 14.58 8.27
N THR A 293 -6.09 15.46 7.26
CA THR A 293 -7.24 15.69 6.36
C THR A 293 -7.01 15.25 4.92
N SER A 294 -5.83 14.73 4.57
CA SER A 294 -5.62 14.14 3.25
C SER A 294 -6.49 12.89 3.05
N LEU A 295 -6.78 12.55 1.81
CA LEU A 295 -7.61 11.37 1.54
C LEU A 295 -6.97 10.06 2.01
N LEU A 296 -5.64 9.96 2.00
CA LEU A 296 -4.95 8.83 2.59
C LEU A 296 -5.21 8.75 4.10
N GLU A 297 -5.00 9.86 4.83
CA GLU A 297 -5.16 9.91 6.30
C GLU A 297 -6.60 9.57 6.70
N THR A 298 -7.58 10.21 6.06
CA THR A 298 -9.01 9.94 6.32
C THR A 298 -9.44 8.53 5.90
N TYR A 299 -8.80 7.95 4.89
CA TYR A 299 -9.00 6.55 4.52
C TYR A 299 -8.47 5.60 5.59
N LEU A 300 -7.26 5.81 6.10
CA LEU A 300 -6.67 5.01 7.17
C LEU A 300 -7.56 5.06 8.43
N ASP A 301 -8.04 6.24 8.81
CA ASP A 301 -9.00 6.41 9.90
C ASP A 301 -10.28 5.60 9.65
N SER A 302 -10.85 5.72 8.45
CA SER A 302 -12.08 5.01 8.08
C SER A 302 -11.94 3.50 8.19
N VAL A 303 -10.84 2.91 7.67
CA VAL A 303 -10.65 1.46 7.72
C VAL A 303 -10.27 0.96 9.12
N SER A 304 -9.62 1.77 9.94
CA SER A 304 -9.29 1.42 11.33
C SER A 304 -10.54 1.20 12.20
N THR A 305 -11.68 1.79 11.81
CA THR A 305 -12.96 1.62 12.51
C THR A 305 -13.67 0.31 12.19
N LEU A 306 -13.22 -0.46 11.20
CA LEU A 306 -13.87 -1.69 10.73
C LEU A 306 -13.68 -2.91 11.68
N GLY A 307 -13.30 -2.70 12.93
CA GLY A 307 -13.23 -3.74 13.95
C GLY A 307 -11.79 -4.11 14.34
N ARG A 308 -11.37 -5.35 14.20
CA ARG A 308 -10.09 -5.86 14.73
C ARG A 308 -8.88 -5.45 13.86
N ILE A 309 -8.78 -4.18 13.50
CA ILE A 309 -7.74 -3.65 12.62
C ILE A 309 -6.98 -2.56 13.36
N ASN A 310 -5.66 -2.69 13.40
CA ASN A 310 -4.75 -1.68 13.91
C ASN A 310 -3.76 -1.29 12.82
N ILE A 311 -3.54 0.00 12.64
CA ILE A 311 -2.57 0.54 11.69
C ILE A 311 -1.49 1.23 12.48
N VAL A 312 -0.24 0.84 12.26
CA VAL A 312 0.95 1.40 12.90
C VAL A 312 1.76 2.12 11.84
N VAL A 313 1.95 3.42 12.04
CA VAL A 313 2.67 4.30 11.11
C VAL A 313 3.96 4.77 11.76
N GLY A 314 5.08 4.73 11.04
CA GLY A 314 6.33 5.31 11.48
C GLY A 314 6.24 6.84 11.54
N SER A 315 6.83 7.45 12.57
CA SER A 315 6.83 8.91 12.75
C SER A 315 8.00 9.61 12.03
N GLY A 316 8.79 8.88 11.26
CA GLY A 316 9.93 9.41 10.51
C GLY A 316 11.27 9.31 11.26
N ASN A 317 12.34 9.50 10.49
CA ASN A 317 13.74 9.43 10.97
C ASN A 317 14.42 10.79 11.06
N GLU A 318 13.70 11.86 10.78
CA GLU A 318 14.26 13.19 10.51
C GLU A 318 14.25 14.13 11.73
N GLY A 319 14.24 13.59 12.95
CA GLY A 319 14.22 14.38 14.19
C GLY A 319 15.32 15.41 14.30
N ASN A 320 16.45 15.23 13.60
CA ASN A 320 17.54 16.20 13.57
C ASN A 320 17.33 17.34 12.54
N ASN A 321 16.36 17.23 11.64
CA ASN A 321 16.14 18.18 10.56
C ASN A 321 15.05 19.21 10.87
N GLY A 322 14.48 19.19 12.08
CA GLY A 322 13.42 20.13 12.47
C GLY A 322 12.11 19.91 11.69
N GLY A 323 11.94 18.77 11.01
CA GLY A 323 10.70 18.36 10.38
C GLY A 323 9.62 18.05 11.41
N HIS A 324 8.37 18.20 11.02
CA HIS A 324 7.23 17.78 11.84
C HIS A 324 6.87 16.34 11.48
N ALA A 325 6.66 15.52 12.50
CA ALA A 325 6.10 14.17 12.35
C ALA A 325 4.60 14.27 12.13
#